data_c8cf436302cb1c3436550d761f1e404b
#
_entry.id   c8cf436302cb1c3436550d761f1e404b
#
_cell.length_a   1.000
_cell.length_b   1.000
_cell.length_c   1.000
_cell.angle_alpha   90.00
_cell.angle_beta   90.00
_cell.angle_gamma   90.00
#
_symmetry.space_group_name_H-M   'P 1'
#
loop_
_entity.id
_entity.type
_entity.pdbx_description
1 polymer ?
#
loop_
_entity_poly.entity_id
_entity_poly.type
_entity_poly.pdbx_seq_one_letter_code
_entity_poly.pdbx_strand_id
1 'polypeptide(L)'
;MSRILLAPMEGLADDVLRGVLTAIGGYDWGICEFIRVSGSVLPVKTYERICPELLSGSRTAAGTPMRVQLLGSDPHFMADNARRLVTLNPAGIDLNFGCPAPTVNRHRGGAALLGEPELLHAIASAVRAVVPVDMPFTAKMRLGIDDTGLAVDCAQALAAGGIDELIVHGRTKRDGYRPPARWMWIERVRAAVAIPLIANGEVWTVEDFVRCQQETGCADIMLGR
;
A
#
# COMPACT_ATOMS: atom_id res chain seq x y z
N MET A 1 -18.00 10.53 -4.49
CA MET A 1 -18.08 10.08 -3.08
C MET A 1 -16.67 9.78 -2.62
N SER A 2 -16.32 10.11 -1.38
CA SER A 2 -15.03 9.74 -0.79
C SER A 2 -15.03 8.27 -0.39
N ARG A 3 -13.90 7.58 -0.59
CA ARG A 3 -13.70 6.18 -0.19
C ARG A 3 -12.95 6.11 1.13
N ILE A 4 -13.32 5.13 1.95
CA ILE A 4 -12.60 4.77 3.19
C ILE A 4 -11.97 3.39 3.00
N LEU A 5 -10.67 3.30 3.24
CA LEU A 5 -9.90 2.10 2.98
C LEU A 5 -9.31 1.52 4.27
N LEU A 6 -9.26 0.20 4.35
CA LEU A 6 -8.61 -0.51 5.46
C LEU A 6 -7.12 -0.70 5.16
N ALA A 7 -6.26 -0.19 6.04
CA ALA A 7 -4.81 -0.29 5.90
C ALA A 7 -4.29 -1.71 6.21
N PRO A 8 -3.21 -2.15 5.55
CA PRO A 8 -2.46 -3.33 5.95
C PRO A 8 -1.72 -3.05 7.27
N MET A 9 -1.86 -3.95 8.24
CA MET A 9 -1.21 -3.83 9.56
C MET A 9 -0.65 -5.20 9.96
N GLU A 10 0.63 -5.43 9.65
CA GLU A 10 1.31 -6.70 9.91
C GLU A 10 1.25 -7.09 11.38
N GLY A 11 0.88 -8.35 11.66
CA GLY A 11 0.73 -8.90 13.00
C GLY A 11 -0.51 -8.40 13.76
N LEU A 12 -1.38 -7.61 13.10
CA LEU A 12 -2.60 -7.07 13.70
C LEU A 12 -3.84 -7.32 12.83
N ALA A 13 -3.83 -6.88 11.57
CA ALA A 13 -4.97 -7.00 10.68
C ALA A 13 -4.93 -8.32 9.89
N ASP A 14 -5.03 -9.44 10.60
CA ASP A 14 -5.27 -10.74 10.00
C ASP A 14 -6.68 -10.84 9.37
N ASP A 15 -7.01 -11.95 8.75
CA ASP A 15 -8.30 -12.18 8.10
C ASP A 15 -9.48 -12.08 9.08
N VAL A 16 -9.29 -12.47 10.35
CA VAL A 16 -10.32 -12.39 11.39
C VAL A 16 -10.64 -10.92 11.71
N LEU A 17 -9.60 -10.11 11.98
CA LEU A 17 -9.81 -8.69 12.27
C LEU A 17 -10.33 -7.93 11.04
N ARG A 18 -9.83 -8.24 9.83
CA ARG A 18 -10.37 -7.67 8.59
C ARG A 18 -11.86 -8.01 8.41
N GLY A 19 -12.22 -9.27 8.68
CA GLY A 19 -13.62 -9.73 8.67
C GLY A 19 -14.51 -8.94 9.64
N VAL A 20 -14.05 -8.73 10.88
CA VAL A 20 -14.79 -7.97 11.90
C VAL A 20 -14.93 -6.49 11.49
N LEU A 21 -13.84 -5.84 11.11
CA LEU A 21 -13.86 -4.42 10.75
C LEU A 21 -14.74 -4.14 9.54
N THR A 22 -14.68 -4.99 8.51
CA THR A 22 -15.50 -4.81 7.31
C THR A 22 -16.97 -5.20 7.55
N ALA A 23 -17.27 -6.08 8.51
CA ALA A 23 -18.65 -6.38 8.93
C ALA A 23 -19.30 -5.20 9.68
N ILE A 24 -18.53 -4.40 10.41
CA ILE A 24 -19.01 -3.13 10.99
C ILE A 24 -19.43 -2.17 9.86
N GLY A 25 -18.73 -2.21 8.73
CA GLY A 25 -19.05 -1.48 7.52
C GLY A 25 -18.21 -0.21 7.35
N GLY A 26 -18.47 0.50 6.22
CA GLY A 26 -17.85 1.78 5.91
C GLY A 26 -16.52 1.68 5.15
N TYR A 27 -16.01 0.47 4.88
CA TYR A 27 -14.82 0.29 4.05
C TYR A 27 -15.18 -0.09 2.62
N ASP A 28 -14.67 0.69 1.65
CA ASP A 28 -14.86 0.42 0.23
C ASP A 28 -13.97 -0.72 -0.28
N TRP A 29 -12.75 -0.80 0.23
CA TRP A 29 -11.81 -1.92 0.02
C TRP A 29 -10.69 -1.88 1.08
N GLY A 30 -9.92 -2.95 1.16
CA GLY A 30 -8.78 -3.04 2.07
C GLY A 30 -7.57 -3.70 1.43
N ILE A 31 -6.46 -3.71 2.19
CA ILE A 31 -5.22 -4.39 1.82
C ILE A 31 -4.89 -5.40 2.91
N CYS A 32 -4.55 -6.64 2.53
CA CYS A 32 -4.09 -7.64 3.48
C CYS A 32 -2.66 -7.31 3.99
N GLU A 33 -2.20 -8.03 5.00
CA GLU A 33 -0.81 -7.96 5.44
C GLU A 33 0.13 -8.29 4.28
N PHE A 34 1.34 -7.70 4.27
CA PHE A 34 2.24 -7.90 3.13
C PHE A 34 2.79 -9.32 3.05
N ILE A 35 2.95 -9.78 1.83
CA ILE A 35 3.62 -11.04 1.49
C ILE A 35 5.06 -10.70 1.08
N ARG A 36 6.02 -11.25 1.82
CA ARG A 36 7.43 -10.98 1.57
C ARG A 36 7.96 -11.83 0.42
N VAL A 37 8.45 -11.16 -0.62
CA VAL A 37 9.14 -11.76 -1.76
C VAL A 37 10.65 -11.70 -1.52
N SER A 38 11.32 -12.87 -1.51
CA SER A 38 12.75 -12.98 -1.27
C SER A 38 13.36 -14.06 -2.16
N GLY A 39 13.81 -13.67 -3.37
CA GLY A 39 14.66 -14.51 -4.23
C GLY A 39 14.01 -15.76 -4.83
N SER A 40 12.68 -15.90 -4.78
CA SER A 40 11.95 -17.01 -5.38
C SER A 40 10.47 -16.70 -5.62
N VAL A 41 9.84 -17.49 -6.50
CA VAL A 41 8.38 -17.47 -6.66
C VAL A 41 7.74 -18.29 -5.54
N LEU A 42 6.86 -17.66 -4.79
CA LEU A 42 6.22 -18.26 -3.63
C LEU A 42 5.13 -19.29 -4.04
N PRO A 43 4.92 -20.34 -3.25
CA PRO A 43 3.81 -21.25 -3.45
C PRO A 43 2.45 -20.57 -3.26
N VAL A 44 1.43 -21.01 -4.00
CA VAL A 44 0.05 -20.49 -3.89
C VAL A 44 -0.45 -20.45 -2.45
N LYS A 45 -0.20 -21.50 -1.68
CA LYS A 45 -0.57 -21.59 -0.25
C LYS A 45 -0.03 -20.44 0.62
N THR A 46 1.06 -19.77 0.20
CA THR A 46 1.58 -18.61 0.94
C THR A 46 0.66 -17.41 0.78
N TYR A 47 0.15 -17.17 -0.42
CA TYR A 47 -0.83 -16.09 -0.69
C TYR A 47 -2.15 -16.37 0.01
N GLU A 48 -2.67 -17.59 -0.10
CA GLU A 48 -3.94 -18.02 0.53
C GLU A 48 -3.87 -17.97 2.06
N ARG A 49 -2.71 -18.24 2.66
CA ARG A 49 -2.52 -18.16 4.12
C ARG A 49 -2.56 -16.73 4.64
N ILE A 50 -2.01 -15.76 3.90
CA ILE A 50 -1.95 -14.34 4.32
C ILE A 50 -3.24 -13.62 3.94
N CYS A 51 -3.82 -13.97 2.80
CA CYS A 51 -5.06 -13.43 2.29
C CYS A 51 -6.04 -14.57 1.95
N PRO A 52 -6.66 -15.22 2.96
CA PRO A 52 -7.63 -16.31 2.73
C PRO A 52 -8.83 -15.86 1.91
N GLU A 53 -9.09 -14.56 1.85
CA GLU A 53 -10.14 -13.96 1.01
C GLU A 53 -9.98 -14.32 -0.48
N LEU A 54 -8.77 -14.66 -0.93
CA LEU A 54 -8.55 -15.18 -2.30
C LEU A 54 -9.39 -16.40 -2.62
N LEU A 55 -9.69 -17.24 -1.62
CA LEU A 55 -10.52 -18.43 -1.78
C LEU A 55 -12.01 -18.09 -1.94
N SER A 56 -12.41 -16.86 -1.66
CA SER A 56 -13.80 -16.36 -1.74
C SER A 56 -13.92 -15.15 -2.69
N GLY A 57 -13.17 -15.13 -3.79
CA GLY A 57 -13.20 -14.05 -4.78
C GLY A 57 -12.52 -12.76 -4.32
N SER A 58 -11.51 -12.88 -3.45
CA SER A 58 -10.74 -11.76 -2.89
C SER A 58 -11.61 -10.75 -2.13
N ARG A 59 -12.60 -11.28 -1.38
CA ARG A 59 -13.54 -10.47 -0.59
C ARG A 59 -13.67 -11.02 0.82
N THR A 60 -13.85 -10.13 1.79
CA THR A 60 -14.27 -10.52 3.14
C THR A 60 -15.69 -11.09 3.11
N ALA A 61 -16.13 -11.71 4.20
CA ALA A 61 -17.51 -12.21 4.33
C ALA A 61 -18.58 -11.11 4.17
N ALA A 62 -18.22 -9.85 4.48
CA ALA A 62 -19.08 -8.68 4.25
C ALA A 62 -19.09 -8.20 2.79
N GLY A 63 -18.32 -8.83 1.90
CA GLY A 63 -18.24 -8.48 0.49
C GLY A 63 -17.19 -7.39 0.16
N THR A 64 -16.45 -6.88 1.14
CA THR A 64 -15.44 -5.85 0.93
C THR A 64 -14.23 -6.42 0.15
N PRO A 65 -13.84 -5.83 -0.99
CA PRO A 65 -12.70 -6.29 -1.77
C PRO A 65 -11.38 -6.17 -1.00
N MET A 66 -10.52 -7.18 -1.11
CA MET A 66 -9.18 -7.19 -0.48
C MET A 66 -8.10 -7.28 -1.53
N ARG A 67 -7.24 -6.25 -1.60
CA ARG A 67 -6.02 -6.25 -2.43
C ARG A 67 -4.91 -7.01 -1.71
N VAL A 68 -4.08 -7.70 -2.47
CA VAL A 68 -2.93 -8.45 -1.93
C VAL A 68 -1.69 -7.60 -2.02
N GLN A 69 -1.00 -7.43 -0.89
CA GLN A 69 0.20 -6.60 -0.83
C GLN A 69 1.48 -7.43 -0.92
N LEU A 70 2.36 -7.06 -1.87
CA LEU A 70 3.69 -7.62 -2.02
C LEU A 70 4.76 -6.68 -1.45
N LEU A 71 5.79 -7.26 -0.83
CA LEU A 71 6.95 -6.55 -0.31
C LEU A 71 8.24 -7.24 -0.77
N GLY A 72 9.10 -6.53 -1.46
CA GLY A 72 10.39 -7.02 -1.94
C GLY A 72 11.18 -5.90 -2.60
N SER A 73 12.43 -6.19 -3.00
CA SER A 73 13.36 -5.22 -3.60
C SER A 73 13.91 -5.62 -4.98
N ASP A 74 13.65 -6.84 -5.42
CA ASP A 74 14.12 -7.32 -6.72
C ASP A 74 12.99 -7.24 -7.75
N PRO A 75 13.10 -6.41 -8.81
CA PRO A 75 12.03 -6.22 -9.80
C PRO A 75 11.61 -7.54 -10.50
N HIS A 76 12.56 -8.43 -10.77
CA HIS A 76 12.28 -9.70 -11.44
C HIS A 76 11.43 -10.62 -10.56
N PHE A 77 11.87 -10.85 -9.31
CA PHE A 77 11.10 -11.67 -8.38
C PHE A 77 9.76 -11.03 -7.98
N MET A 78 9.69 -9.70 -7.91
CA MET A 78 8.42 -8.99 -7.69
C MET A 78 7.44 -9.22 -8.85
N ALA A 79 7.90 -9.13 -10.10
CA ALA A 79 7.07 -9.40 -11.28
C ALA A 79 6.64 -10.88 -11.35
N ASP A 80 7.52 -11.82 -11.05
CA ASP A 80 7.18 -13.24 -11.09
C ASP A 80 6.15 -13.64 -10.04
N ASN A 81 6.27 -13.08 -8.83
CA ASN A 81 5.27 -13.27 -7.77
C ASN A 81 3.95 -12.57 -8.09
N ALA A 82 3.98 -11.38 -8.70
CA ALA A 82 2.77 -10.71 -9.18
C ALA A 82 2.08 -11.53 -10.29
N ARG A 83 2.82 -12.07 -11.25
CA ARG A 83 2.29 -12.97 -12.30
C ARG A 83 1.61 -14.21 -11.68
N ARG A 84 2.23 -14.82 -10.67
CA ARG A 84 1.63 -15.93 -9.92
C ARG A 84 0.35 -15.48 -9.20
N LEU A 85 0.38 -14.33 -8.56
CA LEU A 85 -0.76 -13.79 -7.83
C LEU A 85 -1.94 -13.47 -8.76
N VAL A 86 -1.70 -12.93 -9.95
CA VAL A 86 -2.73 -12.67 -10.97
C VAL A 86 -3.55 -13.94 -11.28
N THR A 87 -2.92 -15.13 -11.29
CA THR A 87 -3.65 -16.39 -11.53
C THR A 87 -4.65 -16.75 -10.43
N LEU A 88 -4.58 -16.10 -9.27
CA LEU A 88 -5.50 -16.27 -8.15
C LEU A 88 -6.65 -15.25 -8.15
N ASN A 89 -6.70 -14.39 -9.19
CA ASN A 89 -7.74 -13.39 -9.39
C ASN A 89 -7.99 -12.48 -8.17
N PRO A 90 -6.95 -11.79 -7.63
CA PRO A 90 -7.11 -10.87 -6.52
C PRO A 90 -7.95 -9.66 -6.93
N ALA A 91 -8.60 -8.98 -5.96
CA ALA A 91 -9.31 -7.71 -6.20
C ALA A 91 -8.37 -6.55 -6.57
N GLY A 92 -7.07 -6.79 -6.53
CA GLY A 92 -5.98 -5.88 -6.91
C GLY A 92 -4.67 -6.28 -6.25
N ILE A 93 -3.59 -5.69 -6.72
CA ILE A 93 -2.23 -5.88 -6.18
C ILE A 93 -1.72 -4.55 -5.63
N ASP A 94 -1.06 -4.59 -4.48
CA ASP A 94 -0.43 -3.43 -3.86
C ASP A 94 1.05 -3.69 -3.60
N LEU A 95 1.88 -2.65 -3.67
CA LEU A 95 3.31 -2.69 -3.34
C LEU A 95 3.60 -1.96 -2.03
N ASN A 96 4.38 -2.60 -1.14
CA ASN A 96 4.76 -2.01 0.14
C ASN A 96 6.11 -1.31 0.09
N PHE A 97 6.11 0.01 0.19
CA PHE A 97 7.29 0.86 0.39
C PHE A 97 7.19 1.67 1.69
N GLY A 98 6.41 1.17 2.66
CA GLY A 98 6.14 1.90 3.91
C GLY A 98 6.51 1.15 5.19
N CYS A 99 6.77 -0.16 5.15
CA CYS A 99 7.07 -0.94 6.35
C CYS A 99 8.35 -0.45 7.03
N PRO A 100 8.29 0.01 8.31
CA PRO A 100 9.46 0.53 9.02
C PRO A 100 10.23 -0.56 9.77
N ALA A 101 9.76 -1.80 9.79
CA ALA A 101 10.29 -2.88 10.61
C ALA A 101 11.78 -3.14 10.34
N PRO A 102 12.65 -3.21 11.37
CA PRO A 102 14.09 -3.42 11.20
C PRO A 102 14.44 -4.69 10.41
N THR A 103 13.69 -5.78 10.64
CA THR A 103 13.86 -7.06 9.93
C THR A 103 13.59 -6.93 8.43
N VAL A 104 12.60 -6.13 8.03
CA VAL A 104 12.29 -5.86 6.62
C VAL A 104 13.36 -4.96 6.00
N ASN A 105 13.71 -3.88 6.68
CA ASN A 105 14.63 -2.87 6.16
C ASN A 105 16.09 -3.37 6.07
N ARG A 106 16.52 -4.27 6.96
CA ARG A 106 17.84 -4.90 6.91
C ARG A 106 18.06 -5.72 5.63
N HIS A 107 16.98 -6.20 5.04
CA HIS A 107 16.98 -6.92 3.77
C HIS A 107 16.53 -6.05 2.59
N ARG A 108 16.74 -4.73 2.66
CA ARG A 108 16.42 -3.75 1.63
C ARG A 108 14.95 -3.86 1.15
N GLY A 109 13.99 -3.88 2.09
CA GLY A 109 12.55 -3.92 1.77
C GLY A 109 11.78 -2.80 2.46
N GLY A 110 10.55 -2.57 2.05
CA GLY A 110 9.66 -1.58 2.64
C GLY A 110 10.22 -0.15 2.57
N ALA A 111 10.18 0.58 3.69
CA ALA A 111 10.57 1.99 3.74
C ALA A 111 12.06 2.25 3.44
N ALA A 112 12.93 1.22 3.51
CA ALA A 112 14.34 1.39 3.15
C ALA A 112 14.54 1.72 1.66
N LEU A 113 13.59 1.36 0.80
CA LEU A 113 13.66 1.64 -0.63
C LEU A 113 13.34 3.09 -1.00
N LEU A 114 12.83 3.90 -0.07
CA LEU A 114 12.52 5.31 -0.30
C LEU A 114 13.76 6.21 -0.45
N GLY A 115 14.95 5.64 -0.41
CA GLY A 115 16.20 6.28 -0.79
C GLY A 115 16.61 6.04 -2.26
N GLU A 116 15.84 5.23 -3.00
CA GLU A 116 16.22 4.75 -4.35
C GLU A 116 15.01 4.88 -5.31
N PRO A 117 14.62 6.12 -5.74
CA PRO A 117 13.45 6.30 -6.63
C PRO A 117 13.53 5.49 -7.93
N GLU A 118 14.70 5.34 -8.52
CA GLU A 118 14.90 4.54 -9.73
C GLU A 118 14.56 3.06 -9.53
N LEU A 119 14.85 2.53 -8.34
CA LEU A 119 14.49 1.15 -7.99
C LEU A 119 12.99 1.01 -7.76
N LEU A 120 12.33 2.01 -7.17
CA LEU A 120 10.87 2.04 -7.06
C LEU A 120 10.21 2.00 -8.43
N HIS A 121 10.69 2.82 -9.37
CA HIS A 121 10.23 2.82 -10.76
C HIS A 121 10.43 1.44 -11.41
N ALA A 122 11.62 0.86 -11.28
CA ALA A 122 11.93 -0.45 -11.87
C ALA A 122 11.02 -1.56 -11.33
N ILE A 123 10.77 -1.59 -10.02
CA ILE A 123 9.85 -2.56 -9.38
C ILE A 123 8.43 -2.36 -9.90
N ALA A 124 7.92 -1.12 -9.86
CA ALA A 124 6.56 -0.82 -10.29
C ALA A 124 6.36 -1.17 -11.77
N SER A 125 7.30 -0.78 -12.65
CA SER A 125 7.25 -1.08 -14.09
C SER A 125 7.29 -2.58 -14.38
N ALA A 126 8.14 -3.33 -13.67
CA ALA A 126 8.23 -4.79 -13.84
C ALA A 126 6.94 -5.50 -13.43
N VAL A 127 6.31 -5.04 -12.33
CA VAL A 127 5.03 -5.58 -11.86
C VAL A 127 3.90 -5.15 -12.79
N ARG A 128 3.85 -3.88 -13.25
CA ARG A 128 2.83 -3.41 -14.21
C ARG A 128 2.83 -4.22 -15.51
N ALA A 129 4.00 -4.62 -15.98
CA ALA A 129 4.11 -5.40 -17.21
C ALA A 129 3.43 -6.77 -17.15
N VAL A 130 3.11 -7.28 -15.97
CA VAL A 130 2.48 -8.60 -15.77
C VAL A 130 1.10 -8.55 -15.16
N VAL A 131 0.71 -7.42 -14.58
CA VAL A 131 -0.63 -7.20 -14.02
C VAL A 131 -1.57 -6.73 -15.13
N PRO A 132 -2.75 -7.34 -15.34
CA PRO A 132 -3.73 -6.88 -16.32
C PRO A 132 -4.12 -5.40 -16.13
N VAL A 133 -4.41 -4.70 -17.23
CA VAL A 133 -4.72 -3.26 -17.18
C VAL A 133 -6.00 -2.94 -16.42
N ASP A 134 -6.93 -3.87 -16.40
CA ASP A 134 -8.22 -3.78 -15.69
C ASP A 134 -8.14 -4.21 -14.22
N MET A 135 -7.02 -4.79 -13.79
CA MET A 135 -6.78 -5.13 -12.38
C MET A 135 -6.15 -3.96 -11.64
N PRO A 136 -6.76 -3.45 -10.56
CA PRO A 136 -6.19 -2.37 -9.75
C PRO A 136 -4.77 -2.67 -9.26
N PHE A 137 -3.85 -1.75 -9.52
CA PHE A 137 -2.45 -1.86 -9.13
C PHE A 137 -2.03 -0.61 -8.37
N THR A 138 -1.72 -0.75 -7.09
CA THR A 138 -1.41 0.36 -6.18
C THR A 138 -0.05 0.23 -5.52
N ALA A 139 0.41 1.31 -4.91
CA ALA A 139 1.54 1.27 -4.00
C ALA A 139 1.24 2.06 -2.73
N LYS A 140 1.82 1.63 -1.61
CA LYS A 140 1.74 2.32 -0.32
C LYS A 140 3.14 2.70 0.15
N MET A 141 3.37 4.00 0.36
CA MET A 141 4.66 4.53 0.79
C MET A 141 4.56 5.41 2.04
N ARG A 142 5.71 5.71 2.63
CA ARG A 142 5.92 6.80 3.60
C ARG A 142 6.56 8.00 2.90
N LEU A 143 6.74 9.11 3.65
CA LEU A 143 7.35 10.35 3.15
C LEU A 143 8.88 10.27 2.98
N GLY A 144 9.49 9.14 3.27
CA GLY A 144 10.95 8.95 3.18
C GLY A 144 11.50 8.11 4.33
N ILE A 145 12.83 8.03 4.41
CA ILE A 145 13.53 7.26 5.46
C ILE A 145 13.70 8.14 6.70
N ASP A 146 14.60 9.10 6.65
CA ASP A 146 14.92 9.99 7.77
C ASP A 146 14.25 11.35 7.63
N ASP A 147 14.07 11.82 6.41
CA ASP A 147 13.46 13.08 6.03
C ASP A 147 12.51 12.92 4.83
N THR A 148 12.03 14.02 4.30
CA THR A 148 11.05 14.08 3.21
C THR A 148 11.66 14.50 1.87
N GLY A 149 12.99 14.58 1.78
CA GLY A 149 13.69 15.15 0.62
C GLY A 149 13.35 14.43 -0.70
N LEU A 150 13.17 13.11 -0.67
CA LEU A 150 12.85 12.29 -1.84
C LEU A 150 11.35 11.90 -1.95
N ALA A 151 10.47 12.48 -1.11
CA ALA A 151 9.05 12.08 -1.10
C ALA A 151 8.36 12.26 -2.46
N VAL A 152 8.64 13.39 -3.13
CA VAL A 152 8.09 13.71 -4.44
C VAL A 152 8.71 12.81 -5.52
N ASP A 153 10.03 12.64 -5.51
CA ASP A 153 10.75 11.81 -6.49
C ASP A 153 10.28 10.35 -6.43
N CYS A 154 10.10 9.80 -5.22
CA CYS A 154 9.55 8.48 -5.01
C CYS A 154 8.13 8.33 -5.58
N ALA A 155 7.28 9.32 -5.32
CA ALA A 155 5.90 9.29 -5.83
C ALA A 155 5.84 9.39 -7.36
N GLN A 156 6.66 10.26 -7.95
CA GLN A 156 6.77 10.39 -9.41
C GLN A 156 7.34 9.11 -10.05
N ALA A 157 8.34 8.49 -9.43
CA ALA A 157 8.92 7.23 -9.88
C ALA A 157 7.87 6.10 -9.88
N LEU A 158 7.06 5.98 -8.81
CA LEU A 158 5.98 5.00 -8.72
C LEU A 158 4.88 5.27 -9.75
N ALA A 159 4.46 6.52 -9.91
CA ALA A 159 3.46 6.91 -10.91
C ALA A 159 3.94 6.60 -12.33
N ALA A 160 5.19 6.95 -12.67
CA ALA A 160 5.79 6.63 -13.94
C ALA A 160 5.97 5.12 -14.15
N GLY A 161 6.10 4.34 -13.07
CA GLY A 161 6.12 2.88 -13.08
C GLY A 161 4.76 2.23 -13.34
N GLY A 162 3.69 3.02 -13.47
CA GLY A 162 2.37 2.57 -13.93
C GLY A 162 1.42 2.07 -12.86
N ILE A 163 1.57 2.52 -11.61
CA ILE A 163 0.54 2.31 -10.58
C ILE A 163 -0.69 3.17 -10.87
N ASP A 164 -1.88 2.68 -10.52
CA ASP A 164 -3.15 3.38 -10.74
C ASP A 164 -3.45 4.40 -9.63
N GLU A 165 -3.08 4.11 -8.37
CA GLU A 165 -3.31 4.97 -7.20
C GLU A 165 -2.13 4.84 -6.24
N LEU A 166 -1.82 5.90 -5.50
CA LEU A 166 -0.75 5.92 -4.50
C LEU A 166 -1.29 6.24 -3.10
N ILE A 167 -0.99 5.36 -2.12
CA ILE A 167 -1.31 5.60 -0.72
C ILE A 167 -0.09 6.19 -0.02
N VAL A 168 -0.24 7.36 0.61
CA VAL A 168 0.87 8.05 1.28
C VAL A 168 0.62 8.17 2.78
N HIS A 169 1.45 7.50 3.59
CA HIS A 169 1.46 7.70 5.02
C HIS A 169 2.25 8.97 5.36
N GLY A 170 1.60 9.92 6.01
CA GLY A 170 2.13 11.25 6.34
C GLY A 170 3.31 11.29 7.34
N ARG A 171 4.11 10.23 7.43
CA ARG A 171 5.30 10.10 8.29
C ARG A 171 6.47 9.50 7.53
N THR A 172 7.71 9.84 7.95
CA THR A 172 8.90 9.12 7.51
C THR A 172 9.04 7.79 8.27
N LYS A 173 9.98 6.93 7.84
CA LYS A 173 10.36 5.72 8.60
C LYS A 173 10.85 6.10 10.01
N ARG A 174 11.68 7.15 10.12
CA ARG A 174 12.24 7.66 11.40
C ARG A 174 11.16 8.13 12.37
N ASP A 175 10.10 8.74 11.88
CA ASP A 175 8.97 9.16 12.70
C ASP A 175 8.24 7.96 13.35
N GLY A 176 8.29 6.80 12.69
CA GLY A 176 7.55 5.61 13.14
C GLY A 176 6.05 5.86 13.14
N TYR A 177 5.46 5.85 14.34
CA TYR A 177 4.03 6.16 14.56
C TYR A 177 3.83 7.38 15.46
N ARG A 178 4.89 8.14 15.74
CA ARG A 178 4.80 9.35 16.59
C ARG A 178 4.05 10.45 15.87
N PRO A 179 3.11 11.13 16.55
CA PRO A 179 2.43 12.29 16.00
C PRO A 179 3.38 13.50 15.88
N PRO A 180 3.06 14.47 14.99
CA PRO A 180 1.93 14.49 14.08
C PRO A 180 2.23 13.80 12.74
N ALA A 181 1.20 13.36 12.01
CA ALA A 181 1.33 13.08 10.58
C ALA A 181 1.43 14.41 9.82
N ARG A 182 2.30 14.46 8.81
CA ARG A 182 2.59 15.68 8.05
C ARG A 182 1.68 15.76 6.81
N TRP A 183 0.42 16.06 6.98
CA TRP A 183 -0.58 16.10 5.90
C TRP A 183 -0.22 17.09 4.78
N MET A 184 0.42 18.22 5.11
CA MET A 184 0.96 19.17 4.13
C MET A 184 1.93 18.51 3.13
N TRP A 185 2.69 17.48 3.55
CA TRP A 185 3.56 16.75 2.64
C TRP A 185 2.79 15.82 1.71
N ILE A 186 1.65 15.27 2.16
CA ILE A 186 0.76 14.50 1.28
C ILE A 186 0.21 15.42 0.18
N GLU A 187 -0.19 16.65 0.53
CA GLU A 187 -0.63 17.65 -0.44
C GLU A 187 0.46 17.95 -1.49
N ARG A 188 1.70 18.17 -1.06
CA ARG A 188 2.84 18.40 -1.97
C ARG A 188 3.07 17.22 -2.93
N VAL A 189 3.03 16.01 -2.43
CA VAL A 189 3.13 14.79 -3.24
C VAL A 189 1.98 14.72 -4.22
N ARG A 190 0.74 15.00 -3.78
CA ARG A 190 -0.45 15.01 -4.62
C ARG A 190 -0.33 16.01 -5.78
N ALA A 191 0.18 17.21 -5.49
CA ALA A 191 0.37 18.25 -6.52
C ALA A 191 1.43 17.88 -7.57
N ALA A 192 2.31 16.90 -7.27
CA ALA A 192 3.43 16.53 -8.13
C ALA A 192 3.17 15.30 -9.02
N VAL A 193 2.03 14.62 -8.89
CA VAL A 193 1.66 13.44 -9.68
C VAL A 193 0.26 13.56 -10.26
N ALA A 194 0.02 12.91 -11.40
CA ALA A 194 -1.28 12.93 -12.08
C ALA A 194 -2.26 11.83 -11.59
N ILE A 195 -1.75 10.82 -10.87
CA ILE A 195 -2.56 9.71 -10.37
C ILE A 195 -3.29 10.09 -9.07
N PRO A 196 -4.43 9.47 -8.76
CA PRO A 196 -5.11 9.67 -7.49
C PRO A 196 -4.23 9.32 -6.30
N LEU A 197 -4.28 10.17 -5.25
CA LEU A 197 -3.67 9.90 -3.96
C LEU A 197 -4.71 9.60 -2.89
N ILE A 198 -4.31 8.69 -1.99
CA ILE A 198 -5.05 8.30 -0.81
C ILE A 198 -4.22 8.70 0.42
N ALA A 199 -4.80 9.53 1.28
CA ALA A 199 -4.10 9.98 2.48
C ALA A 199 -4.17 8.91 3.58
N ASN A 200 -3.09 8.77 4.36
CA ASN A 200 -3.04 7.85 5.50
C ASN A 200 -2.30 8.45 6.68
N GLY A 201 -2.79 8.17 7.87
CA GLY A 201 -2.17 8.51 9.15
C GLY A 201 -2.85 9.66 9.90
N GLU A 202 -2.89 9.54 11.24
CA GLU A 202 -3.41 10.53 12.19
C GLU A 202 -4.92 10.84 12.10
N VAL A 203 -5.72 9.97 11.51
CA VAL A 203 -7.18 10.12 11.46
C VAL A 203 -7.79 9.26 12.55
N TRP A 204 -8.31 9.89 13.60
CA TRP A 204 -8.87 9.26 14.80
C TRP A 204 -10.36 9.51 14.97
N THR A 205 -10.83 10.68 14.50
CA THR A 205 -12.20 11.15 14.62
C THR A 205 -12.76 11.52 13.25
N VAL A 206 -14.06 11.79 13.20
CA VAL A 206 -14.71 12.31 11.98
C VAL A 206 -14.15 13.70 11.63
N GLU A 207 -13.85 14.51 12.64
CA GLU A 207 -13.25 15.84 12.47
C GLU A 207 -11.84 15.73 11.85
N ASP A 208 -11.03 14.75 12.30
CA ASP A 208 -9.73 14.48 11.69
C ASP A 208 -9.89 14.03 10.23
N PHE A 209 -10.90 13.23 9.91
CA PHE A 209 -11.19 12.79 8.55
C PHE A 209 -11.44 13.99 7.64
N VAL A 210 -12.37 14.89 8.04
CA VAL A 210 -12.70 16.09 7.27
C VAL A 210 -11.47 17.01 7.13
N ARG A 211 -10.74 17.23 8.22
CA ARG A 211 -9.53 18.04 8.23
C ARG A 211 -8.44 17.45 7.33
N CYS A 212 -8.22 16.13 7.38
CA CYS A 212 -7.28 15.45 6.52
C CYS A 212 -7.62 15.64 5.03
N GLN A 213 -8.90 15.52 4.65
CA GLN A 213 -9.33 15.81 3.28
C GLN A 213 -9.03 17.26 2.88
N GLN A 214 -9.32 18.22 3.76
CA GLN A 214 -9.08 19.64 3.49
C GLN A 214 -7.60 19.97 3.35
N GLU A 215 -6.75 19.47 4.25
CA GLU A 215 -5.32 19.77 4.27
C GLU A 215 -4.54 19.04 3.17
N THR A 216 -4.95 17.82 2.81
CA THR A 216 -4.25 17.03 1.79
C THR A 216 -4.81 17.22 0.38
N GLY A 217 -6.07 17.65 0.26
CA GLY A 217 -6.82 17.66 -0.98
C GLY A 217 -7.15 16.25 -1.52
N CYS A 218 -6.90 15.19 -0.73
CA CYS A 218 -7.25 13.82 -1.09
C CYS A 218 -8.73 13.56 -0.76
N ALA A 219 -9.48 13.06 -1.74
CA ALA A 219 -10.87 12.64 -1.49
C ALA A 219 -10.94 11.37 -0.63
N ASP A 220 -9.97 10.47 -0.82
CA ASP A 220 -9.96 9.13 -0.23
C ASP A 220 -8.96 9.03 0.94
N ILE A 221 -9.34 8.31 1.98
CA ILE A 221 -8.54 8.16 3.19
C ILE A 221 -8.43 6.69 3.58
N MET A 222 -7.20 6.28 3.90
CA MET A 222 -6.93 4.95 4.44
C MET A 222 -6.80 5.03 5.96
N LEU A 223 -7.57 4.21 6.66
CA LEU A 223 -7.58 4.08 8.10
C LEU A 223 -6.83 2.82 8.53
N GLY A 224 -6.05 2.91 9.60
CA GLY A 224 -5.35 1.78 10.16
C GLY A 224 -4.58 2.15 11.43
N ARG A 225 -5.04 1.58 12.51
CA ARG A 225 -4.37 1.41 13.78
C ARG A 225 -5.18 0.57 14.75
#